data_d61312e03ec391243e516e140354967f
#
_entry.id   d61312e03ec391243e516e140354967f
#
_cell.length_a   1.000
_cell.length_b   1.000
_cell.length_c   1.000
_cell.angle_alpha   90.00
_cell.angle_beta   90.00
_cell.angle_gamma   90.00
#
_symmetry.space_group_name_H-M   'P 1'
#
loop_
_entity.id
_entity.type
_entity.pdbx_description
1 polymer ?
#
loop_
_entity_poly.entity_id
_entity_poly.type
_entity_poly.pdbx_seq_one_letter_code
_entity_poly.pdbx_strand_id
1 'polypeptide(L)'
;MPHCTKCGATVADGIAFCGSCGAPLGAAAGPGGAAAPAVAPAGAGLAENAAGALCYALGWVTGLIFFFIDKRPYVRFHAAQSIVVFGGLHILEIALGMFFGFGMFGGFGGGLVGFGIGTLLYTLISIGTLVLWILLMVKAYQGQRFRVPIAANIAESIFGKTA
;
A
#
# COMPACT_ATOMS: atom_id res chain seq x y z
N MET A 1 -31.06 31.45 1.52
CA MET A 1 -31.35 30.30 2.40
C MET A 1 -31.58 29.09 1.52
N PRO A 2 -30.74 28.09 1.58
CA PRO A 2 -30.93 26.88 0.80
C PRO A 2 -32.15 26.09 1.25
N HIS A 3 -32.74 25.34 0.32
CA HIS A 3 -33.87 24.46 0.57
C HIS A 3 -33.45 23.00 0.43
N CYS A 4 -34.01 22.14 1.27
CA CYS A 4 -33.77 20.70 1.16
C CYS A 4 -34.36 20.17 -0.15
N THR A 5 -33.55 19.53 -1.00
CA THR A 5 -33.96 18.96 -2.29
C THR A 5 -34.94 17.80 -2.16
N LYS A 6 -35.08 17.21 -0.96
CA LYS A 6 -35.94 16.06 -0.73
C LYS A 6 -37.32 16.46 -0.17
N CYS A 7 -37.41 17.49 0.71
CA CYS A 7 -38.67 17.87 1.36
C CYS A 7 -39.04 19.35 1.21
N GLY A 8 -38.23 20.18 0.57
CA GLY A 8 -38.48 21.60 0.35
C GLY A 8 -38.31 22.50 1.57
N ALA A 9 -38.04 21.97 2.76
CA ALA A 9 -37.84 22.74 3.97
C ALA A 9 -36.66 23.69 3.88
N THR A 10 -36.79 24.90 4.40
CA THR A 10 -35.70 25.88 4.50
C THR A 10 -34.68 25.36 5.51
N VAL A 11 -33.42 25.35 5.14
CA VAL A 11 -32.32 24.83 5.97
C VAL A 11 -31.26 25.91 6.19
N ALA A 12 -30.59 25.87 7.33
CA ALA A 12 -29.50 26.78 7.62
C ALA A 12 -28.26 26.40 6.80
N ASP A 13 -27.42 27.37 6.46
CA ASP A 13 -26.16 27.13 5.76
C ASP A 13 -25.19 26.29 6.59
N GLY A 14 -24.60 25.26 6.00
CA GLY A 14 -23.55 24.43 6.63
C GLY A 14 -24.05 23.24 7.47
N ILE A 15 -25.36 22.95 7.52
CA ILE A 15 -25.85 21.75 8.19
C ILE A 15 -25.71 20.51 7.30
N ALA A 16 -25.22 19.40 7.89
CA ALA A 16 -25.00 18.15 7.17
C ALA A 16 -26.27 17.35 6.88
N PHE A 17 -27.34 17.54 7.68
CA PHE A 17 -28.60 16.82 7.56
C PHE A 17 -29.81 17.76 7.73
N CYS A 18 -30.85 17.51 6.94
CA CYS A 18 -32.11 18.28 7.07
C CYS A 18 -32.81 17.98 8.38
N GLY A 19 -33.06 19.01 9.20
CA GLY A 19 -33.78 18.86 10.47
C GLY A 19 -35.21 18.37 10.34
N SER A 20 -35.86 18.52 9.14
CA SER A 20 -37.27 18.14 8.94
C SER A 20 -37.42 16.71 8.41
N CYS A 21 -36.50 16.19 7.57
CA CYS A 21 -36.64 14.87 6.94
C CYS A 21 -35.42 13.96 7.09
N GLY A 22 -34.35 14.41 7.78
CA GLY A 22 -33.15 13.64 8.00
C GLY A 22 -32.30 13.37 6.72
N ALA A 23 -32.67 13.95 5.58
CA ALA A 23 -31.91 13.76 4.35
C ALA A 23 -30.52 14.41 4.45
N PRO A 24 -29.45 13.76 3.96
CA PRO A 24 -28.15 14.38 3.91
C PRO A 24 -28.19 15.56 2.92
N LEU A 25 -27.83 16.72 3.41
CA LEU A 25 -27.64 17.92 2.63
C LEU A 25 -26.15 17.98 2.33
N GLY A 26 -25.77 17.67 1.08
CA GLY A 26 -24.38 17.69 0.69
C GLY A 26 -23.74 19.01 1.11
N ALA A 27 -22.69 18.95 1.95
CA ALA A 27 -21.89 20.10 2.28
C ALA A 27 -21.39 20.73 0.96
N ALA A 28 -21.78 21.96 0.69
CA ALA A 28 -21.19 22.73 -0.39
C ALA A 28 -19.69 22.76 -0.14
N ALA A 29 -18.92 22.18 -1.05
CA ALA A 29 -17.47 22.15 -0.99
C ALA A 29 -16.96 23.60 -1.01
N GLY A 30 -16.63 24.12 0.16
CA GLY A 30 -15.81 25.32 0.28
C GLY A 30 -14.39 25.01 -0.21
N PRO A 31 -13.71 25.93 -0.89
CA PRO A 31 -12.34 25.72 -1.36
C PRO A 31 -11.41 25.65 -0.15
N GLY A 32 -10.96 24.44 0.21
CA GLY A 32 -9.93 24.24 1.24
C GLY A 32 -10.19 23.17 2.30
N GLY A 33 -11.32 22.48 2.30
CA GLY A 33 -11.54 21.36 3.18
C GLY A 33 -10.83 20.11 2.68
N ALA A 34 -9.74 19.71 3.34
CA ALA A 34 -9.22 18.36 3.20
C ALA A 34 -10.40 17.40 3.46
N ALA A 35 -10.73 16.56 2.47
CA ALA A 35 -11.73 15.53 2.60
C ALA A 35 -11.38 14.69 3.81
N ALA A 36 -12.16 14.79 4.89
CA ALA A 36 -12.07 13.84 5.99
C ALA A 36 -12.20 12.45 5.38
N PRO A 37 -11.33 11.50 5.76
CA PRO A 37 -11.40 10.16 5.22
C PRO A 37 -12.83 9.65 5.46
N ALA A 38 -13.49 9.26 4.37
CA ALA A 38 -14.81 8.67 4.44
C ALA A 38 -14.71 7.46 5.36
N VAL A 39 -15.31 7.57 6.55
CA VAL A 39 -15.45 6.44 7.46
C VAL A 39 -16.37 5.48 6.75
N ALA A 40 -15.78 4.47 6.13
CA ALA A 40 -16.53 3.35 5.59
C ALA A 40 -17.41 2.78 6.71
N PRO A 41 -18.66 2.37 6.42
CA PRO A 41 -19.53 1.78 7.43
C PRO A 41 -18.78 0.63 8.09
N ALA A 42 -18.77 0.62 9.41
CA ALA A 42 -18.18 -0.43 10.24
C ALA A 42 -18.94 -1.75 10.01
N GLY A 43 -18.73 -2.34 8.84
CA GLY A 43 -18.98 -3.76 8.63
C GLY A 43 -17.90 -4.52 9.40
N ALA A 44 -18.26 -5.65 10.01
CA ALA A 44 -17.43 -6.49 10.87
C ALA A 44 -16.17 -7.01 10.14
N GLY A 45 -15.24 -6.15 9.81
CA GLY A 45 -14.02 -6.44 9.08
C GLY A 45 -12.91 -5.44 9.41
N LEU A 46 -11.68 -5.83 9.15
CA LEU A 46 -10.50 -5.00 9.33
C LEU A 46 -10.63 -3.69 8.53
N ALA A 47 -10.31 -2.56 9.16
CA ALA A 47 -10.31 -1.25 8.48
C ALA A 47 -9.44 -1.31 7.21
N GLU A 48 -9.86 -0.63 6.15
CA GLU A 48 -9.23 -0.75 4.83
C GLU A 48 -7.76 -0.33 4.84
N ASN A 49 -7.43 0.74 5.54
CA ASN A 49 -6.07 1.21 5.73
C ASN A 49 -5.21 0.23 6.56
N ALA A 50 -5.79 -0.38 7.60
CA ALA A 50 -5.11 -1.42 8.38
C ALA A 50 -4.85 -2.67 7.53
N ALA A 51 -5.83 -3.10 6.73
CA ALA A 51 -5.65 -4.22 5.79
C ALA A 51 -4.57 -3.90 4.74
N GLY A 52 -4.54 -2.67 4.20
CA GLY A 52 -3.50 -2.21 3.30
C GLY A 52 -2.11 -2.25 3.92
N ALA A 53 -1.95 -1.85 5.18
CA ALA A 53 -0.69 -1.94 5.91
C ALA A 53 -0.29 -3.41 6.16
N LEU A 54 -1.23 -4.28 6.52
CA LEU A 54 -0.98 -5.70 6.76
C LEU A 54 -0.54 -6.46 5.50
N CYS A 55 -0.83 -5.95 4.30
CA CYS A 55 -0.28 -6.50 3.06
C CYS A 55 1.26 -6.51 3.05
N TYR A 56 1.88 -5.67 3.86
CA TYR A 56 3.35 -5.56 3.97
C TYR A 56 3.94 -6.26 5.19
N ALA A 57 3.13 -6.70 6.17
CA ALA A 57 3.60 -7.17 7.48
C ALA A 57 4.66 -8.29 7.40
N LEU A 58 4.44 -9.28 6.54
CA LEU A 58 5.41 -10.35 6.24
C LEU A 58 5.95 -10.23 4.79
N GLY A 59 6.11 -8.99 4.31
CA GLY A 59 6.53 -8.72 2.95
C GLY A 59 5.54 -9.30 1.91
N TRP A 60 6.06 -9.99 0.89
CA TRP A 60 5.25 -10.51 -0.22
C TRP A 60 4.25 -11.62 0.20
N VAL A 61 4.50 -12.35 1.30
CA VAL A 61 3.65 -13.47 1.74
C VAL A 61 2.26 -12.98 2.14
N THR A 62 2.19 -11.97 3.01
CA THR A 62 0.90 -11.37 3.39
C THR A 62 0.26 -10.64 2.23
N GLY A 63 1.05 -10.02 1.35
CA GLY A 63 0.55 -9.48 0.09
C GLY A 63 -0.21 -10.51 -0.73
N LEU A 64 0.35 -11.71 -0.89
CA LEU A 64 -0.29 -12.79 -1.62
C LEU A 64 -1.61 -13.22 -0.97
N ILE A 65 -1.63 -13.39 0.36
CA ILE A 65 -2.82 -13.78 1.11
C ILE A 65 -3.94 -12.73 0.91
N PHE A 66 -3.64 -11.46 1.16
CA PHE A 66 -4.63 -10.40 1.04
C PHE A 66 -5.10 -10.18 -0.40
N PHE A 67 -4.25 -10.42 -1.39
CA PHE A 67 -4.63 -10.32 -2.80
C PHE A 67 -5.77 -11.27 -3.19
N PHE A 68 -5.78 -12.49 -2.63
CA PHE A 68 -6.82 -13.47 -2.90
C PHE A 68 -8.06 -13.32 -2.01
N ILE A 69 -7.88 -12.95 -0.74
CA ILE A 69 -8.97 -12.89 0.24
C ILE A 69 -9.74 -11.57 0.14
N ASP A 70 -9.04 -10.44 -0.02
CA ASP A 70 -9.64 -9.11 0.00
C ASP A 70 -9.92 -8.61 -1.43
N LYS A 71 -11.16 -8.19 -1.67
CA LYS A 71 -11.60 -7.69 -2.99
C LYS A 71 -11.59 -6.16 -3.09
N ARG A 72 -11.32 -5.46 -1.99
CA ARG A 72 -11.28 -3.99 -1.97
C ARG A 72 -10.14 -3.46 -2.85
N PRO A 73 -10.39 -2.50 -3.76
CA PRO A 73 -9.37 -2.03 -4.71
C PRO A 73 -8.12 -1.46 -4.03
N TYR A 74 -8.30 -0.78 -2.89
CA TYR A 74 -7.21 -0.24 -2.10
C TYR A 74 -6.29 -1.34 -1.57
N VAL A 75 -6.85 -2.36 -0.94
CA VAL A 75 -6.09 -3.49 -0.37
C VAL A 75 -5.40 -4.29 -1.47
N ARG A 76 -6.09 -4.55 -2.57
CA ARG A 76 -5.50 -5.26 -3.72
C ARG A 76 -4.34 -4.50 -4.35
N PHE A 77 -4.42 -3.17 -4.41
CA PHE A 77 -3.30 -2.35 -4.89
C PHE A 77 -2.06 -2.55 -4.02
N HIS A 78 -2.19 -2.44 -2.68
CA HIS A 78 -1.08 -2.64 -1.75
C HIS A 78 -0.59 -4.09 -1.73
N ALA A 79 -1.48 -5.05 -1.85
CA ALA A 79 -1.15 -6.46 -1.94
C ALA A 79 -0.32 -6.77 -3.20
N ALA A 80 -0.76 -6.33 -4.37
CA ALA A 80 -0.03 -6.50 -5.63
C ALA A 80 1.35 -5.82 -5.59
N GLN A 81 1.41 -4.59 -5.08
CA GLN A 81 2.68 -3.86 -4.93
C GLN A 81 3.63 -4.56 -3.95
N SER A 82 3.12 -5.10 -2.84
CA SER A 82 3.91 -5.87 -1.87
C SER A 82 4.53 -7.11 -2.50
N ILE A 83 3.76 -7.86 -3.27
CA ILE A 83 4.25 -9.06 -3.98
C ILE A 83 5.40 -8.70 -4.93
N VAL A 84 5.22 -7.67 -5.75
CA VAL A 84 6.23 -7.29 -6.76
C VAL A 84 7.48 -6.71 -6.09
N VAL A 85 7.33 -5.81 -5.12
CA VAL A 85 8.47 -5.16 -4.46
C VAL A 85 9.26 -6.15 -3.62
N PHE A 86 8.60 -6.77 -2.64
CA PHE A 86 9.32 -7.63 -1.69
C PHE A 86 9.60 -9.02 -2.25
N GLY A 87 8.76 -9.53 -3.14
CA GLY A 87 9.05 -10.75 -3.89
C GLY A 87 10.25 -10.56 -4.81
N GLY A 88 10.30 -9.45 -5.56
CA GLY A 88 11.44 -9.11 -6.43
C GLY A 88 12.73 -8.88 -5.65
N LEU A 89 12.68 -8.13 -4.54
CA LEU A 89 13.85 -7.93 -3.67
C LEU A 89 14.34 -9.24 -3.06
N HIS A 90 13.44 -10.11 -2.61
CA HIS A 90 13.82 -11.42 -2.06
C HIS A 90 14.49 -12.32 -3.10
N ILE A 91 13.97 -12.34 -4.34
CA ILE A 91 14.62 -13.06 -5.45
C ILE A 91 16.01 -12.49 -5.72
N LEU A 92 16.16 -11.16 -5.72
CA LEU A 92 17.45 -10.49 -5.89
C LEU A 92 18.44 -10.87 -4.78
N GLU A 93 18.01 -10.88 -3.53
CA GLU A 93 18.84 -11.28 -2.38
C GLU A 93 19.29 -12.73 -2.48
N ILE A 94 18.41 -13.64 -2.88
CA ILE A 94 18.75 -15.04 -3.14
C ILE A 94 19.78 -15.14 -4.26
N ALA A 95 19.56 -14.45 -5.38
CA ALA A 95 20.48 -14.48 -6.52
C ALA A 95 21.86 -13.95 -6.16
N LEU A 96 21.94 -12.87 -5.40
CA LEU A 96 23.20 -12.33 -4.88
C LEU A 96 23.88 -13.30 -3.92
N GLY A 97 23.12 -13.91 -3.00
CA GLY A 97 23.62 -14.92 -2.08
C GLY A 97 24.20 -16.14 -2.82
N MET A 98 23.51 -16.61 -3.86
CA MET A 98 23.99 -17.70 -4.69
C MET A 98 25.25 -17.30 -5.49
N PHE A 99 25.26 -16.12 -6.08
CA PHE A 99 26.38 -15.67 -6.90
C PHE A 99 27.65 -15.44 -6.07
N PHE A 100 27.56 -14.71 -4.98
CA PHE A 100 28.70 -14.40 -4.12
C PHE A 100 29.01 -15.50 -3.11
N GLY A 101 28.00 -16.18 -2.57
CA GLY A 101 28.19 -17.29 -1.62
C GLY A 101 28.73 -18.55 -2.26
N PHE A 102 28.16 -18.98 -3.39
CA PHE A 102 28.62 -20.18 -4.11
C PHE A 102 29.95 -19.96 -4.80
N GLY A 103 30.21 -18.73 -5.32
CA GLY A 103 31.47 -18.33 -5.90
C GLY A 103 32.65 -18.42 -4.90
N MET A 104 32.39 -18.23 -3.60
CA MET A 104 33.38 -18.38 -2.55
C MET A 104 33.84 -19.85 -2.37
N PHE A 105 32.89 -20.82 -2.48
CA PHE A 105 33.17 -22.24 -2.33
C PHE A 105 33.58 -22.93 -3.63
N GLY A 106 33.19 -22.36 -4.79
CA GLY A 106 33.40 -22.96 -6.12
C GLY A 106 34.65 -22.51 -6.87
N GLY A 107 35.55 -21.72 -6.31
CA GLY A 107 36.82 -21.34 -6.94
C GLY A 107 36.72 -20.32 -8.07
N PHE A 108 35.56 -19.77 -8.37
CA PHE A 108 35.37 -18.69 -9.32
C PHE A 108 35.67 -17.34 -8.67
N GLY A 109 36.95 -16.95 -8.60
CA GLY A 109 37.39 -15.55 -8.48
C GLY A 109 36.93 -14.74 -7.24
N GLY A 110 36.24 -15.32 -6.28
CA GLY A 110 35.55 -14.57 -5.22
C GLY A 110 36.37 -14.32 -3.96
N GLY A 111 37.26 -15.15 -3.54
CA GLY A 111 38.06 -14.99 -2.32
C GLY A 111 37.45 -14.06 -1.23
N LEU A 112 38.27 -13.56 -0.35
CA LEU A 112 37.84 -12.58 0.68
C LEU A 112 37.26 -11.28 0.11
N VAL A 113 37.69 -10.85 -1.08
CA VAL A 113 37.22 -9.62 -1.74
C VAL A 113 35.80 -9.80 -2.25
N GLY A 114 35.50 -10.89 -2.93
CA GLY A 114 34.14 -11.19 -3.42
C GLY A 114 33.15 -11.37 -2.29
N PHE A 115 33.56 -12.03 -1.19
CA PHE A 115 32.75 -12.12 0.01
C PHE A 115 32.47 -10.75 0.64
N GLY A 116 33.49 -9.88 0.74
CA GLY A 116 33.34 -8.54 1.29
C GLY A 116 32.38 -7.67 0.47
N ILE A 117 32.52 -7.67 -0.87
CA ILE A 117 31.63 -6.93 -1.77
C ILE A 117 30.19 -7.50 -1.72
N GLY A 118 30.04 -8.81 -1.76
CA GLY A 118 28.73 -9.46 -1.68
C GLY A 118 28.00 -9.13 -0.39
N THR A 119 28.72 -9.21 0.75
CA THR A 119 28.16 -8.85 2.06
C THR A 119 27.77 -7.37 2.11
N LEU A 120 28.60 -6.47 1.57
CA LEU A 120 28.29 -5.04 1.54
C LEU A 120 27.03 -4.77 0.71
N LEU A 121 26.94 -5.33 -0.50
CA LEU A 121 25.76 -5.17 -1.35
C LEU A 121 24.50 -5.73 -0.70
N TYR A 122 24.59 -6.93 -0.12
CA TYR A 122 23.47 -7.54 0.61
C TYR A 122 23.01 -6.65 1.76
N THR A 123 23.93 -6.14 2.57
CA THR A 123 23.62 -5.26 3.70
C THR A 123 22.95 -3.97 3.24
N LEU A 124 23.44 -3.32 2.18
CA LEU A 124 22.86 -2.10 1.65
C LEU A 124 21.44 -2.34 1.11
N ILE A 125 21.23 -3.44 0.39
CA ILE A 125 19.90 -3.80 -0.12
C ILE A 125 18.95 -4.09 1.05
N SER A 126 19.39 -4.86 2.05
CA SER A 126 18.56 -5.19 3.22
C SER A 126 18.16 -3.95 4.04
N ILE A 127 19.08 -3.00 4.24
CA ILE A 127 18.77 -1.72 4.90
C ILE A 127 17.77 -0.92 4.05
N GLY A 128 17.98 -0.83 2.74
CA GLY A 128 17.06 -0.15 1.82
C GLY A 128 15.67 -0.80 1.83
N THR A 129 15.63 -2.13 1.82
CA THR A 129 14.38 -2.92 1.93
C THR A 129 13.65 -2.63 3.25
N LEU A 130 14.38 -2.59 4.38
CA LEU A 130 13.80 -2.27 5.69
C LEU A 130 13.18 -0.87 5.72
N VAL A 131 13.91 0.13 5.21
CA VAL A 131 13.42 1.51 5.15
C VAL A 131 12.17 1.60 4.25
N LEU A 132 12.21 0.98 3.08
CA LEU A 132 11.09 0.93 2.15
C LEU A 132 9.89 0.20 2.78
N TRP A 133 10.11 -0.88 3.50
CA TRP A 133 9.09 -1.64 4.21
C TRP A 133 8.34 -0.78 5.22
N ILE A 134 9.07 -0.08 6.10
CA ILE A 134 8.47 0.82 7.09
C ILE A 134 7.69 1.94 6.39
N LEU A 135 8.28 2.55 5.36
CA LEU A 135 7.65 3.64 4.61
C LEU A 135 6.33 3.21 3.98
N LEU A 136 6.32 2.08 3.29
CA LEU A 136 5.13 1.57 2.61
C LEU A 136 4.03 1.17 3.61
N MET A 137 4.41 0.55 4.74
CA MET A 137 3.47 0.20 5.80
C MET A 137 2.81 1.45 6.41
N VAL A 138 3.61 2.48 6.72
CA VAL A 138 3.10 3.75 7.27
C VAL A 138 2.20 4.46 6.26
N LYS A 139 2.61 4.55 4.99
CA LYS A 139 1.81 5.18 3.93
C LYS A 139 0.48 4.45 3.70
N ALA A 140 0.49 3.14 3.68
CA ALA A 140 -0.72 2.34 3.58
C ALA A 140 -1.63 2.55 4.79
N TYR A 141 -1.09 2.57 6.01
CA TYR A 141 -1.88 2.84 7.21
C TYR A 141 -2.52 4.24 7.21
N GLN A 142 -1.84 5.22 6.61
CA GLN A 142 -2.36 6.59 6.41
C GLN A 142 -3.43 6.69 5.30
N GLY A 143 -3.80 5.59 4.66
CA GLY A 143 -4.77 5.57 3.57
C GLY A 143 -4.22 6.09 2.22
N GLN A 144 -2.90 6.24 2.08
CA GLN A 144 -2.26 6.77 0.89
C GLN A 144 -1.90 5.65 -0.09
N ARG A 145 -2.32 5.78 -1.36
CA ARG A 145 -1.85 4.92 -2.46
C ARG A 145 -0.48 5.39 -2.95
N PHE A 146 0.54 5.17 -2.14
CA PHE A 146 1.91 5.50 -2.54
C PHE A 146 2.40 4.49 -3.59
N ARG A 147 2.58 4.97 -4.83
CA ARG A 147 3.03 4.16 -5.97
C ARG A 147 4.56 4.11 -5.98
N VAL A 148 5.12 2.93 -5.79
CA VAL A 148 6.56 2.72 -6.01
C VAL A 148 6.81 2.72 -7.52
N PRO A 149 7.65 3.64 -8.06
CA PRO A 149 7.97 3.67 -9.49
C PRO A 149 8.44 2.28 -9.94
N ILE A 150 8.16 1.90 -11.16
CA ILE A 150 8.49 0.58 -11.72
C ILE A 150 7.63 -0.54 -11.13
N ALA A 151 7.65 -0.74 -9.80
CA ALA A 151 6.92 -1.84 -9.15
C ALA A 151 5.41 -1.71 -9.31
N ALA A 152 4.85 -0.49 -9.24
CA ALA A 152 3.43 -0.26 -9.46
C ALA A 152 3.03 -0.58 -10.92
N ASN A 153 3.86 -0.21 -11.89
CA ASN A 153 3.60 -0.51 -13.31
C ASN A 153 3.69 -2.01 -13.58
N ILE A 154 4.65 -2.71 -12.98
CA ILE A 154 4.78 -4.17 -13.08
C ILE A 154 3.59 -4.85 -12.42
N ALA A 155 3.19 -4.40 -11.23
CA ALA A 155 2.01 -4.93 -10.55
C ALA A 155 0.73 -4.76 -11.39
N GLU A 156 0.53 -3.60 -12.00
CA GLU A 156 -0.61 -3.36 -12.90
C GLU A 156 -0.55 -4.20 -14.18
N SER A 157 0.62 -4.49 -14.71
CA SER A 157 0.77 -5.33 -15.90
C SER A 157 0.48 -6.82 -15.61
N ILE A 158 0.83 -7.30 -14.42
CA ILE A 158 0.66 -8.71 -14.02
C ILE A 158 -0.75 -8.96 -13.45
N PHE A 159 -1.22 -8.10 -12.57
CA PHE A 159 -2.44 -8.29 -11.80
C PHE A 159 -3.64 -7.49 -12.35
N GLY A 160 -3.45 -6.73 -13.42
CA GLY A 160 -4.43 -5.81 -13.97
C GLY A 160 -4.50 -4.51 -13.18
N LYS A 161 -5.21 -3.51 -13.73
CA LYS A 161 -5.44 -2.26 -13.02
C LYS A 161 -6.25 -2.53 -11.75
N THR A 162 -5.63 -2.36 -10.61
CA THR A 162 -6.24 -2.52 -9.27
C THR A 162 -6.83 -1.20 -8.75
N ALA A 163 -7.02 -0.24 -9.66
CA ALA A 163 -7.55 1.09 -9.36
C ALA A 163 -9.07 1.07 -9.19
#